data_201b065c9f16fcfd3bb382f4ba10f478
#
_entry.id   201b065c9f16fcfd3bb382f4ba10f478
#
_cell.length_a   1.000
_cell.length_b   1.000
_cell.length_c   1.000
_cell.angle_alpha   90.00
_cell.angle_beta   90.00
_cell.angle_gamma   90.00
#
_symmetry.space_group_name_H-M   'P 1'
#
loop_
_entity.id
_entity.type
_entity.pdbx_description
1 polymer ?
#
loop_
_entity_poly.entity_id
_entity_poly.type
_entity_poly.pdbx_seq_one_letter_code
_entity_poly.pdbx_strand_id
1 'polypeptide(L)'
;MVDQVRPSSLAQWIATTQTHGNPLVLDVREPAKLRTASVKPEGFELVCIPMSVLGSRLHELDRGRPVACLCHHGGRSMQVANFLVHHGFAHVANIAGGINAWSQELDPTIPRY
;
A
#
# COMPACT_ATOMS: atom_id res chain seq x y z
N MET A 1 12.77 -4.08 7.60
CA MET A 1 12.55 -5.08 6.55
C MET A 1 11.17 -4.93 5.95
N VAL A 2 11.05 -5.12 4.64
CA VAL A 2 9.78 -5.01 3.93
C VAL A 2 9.22 -6.41 3.66
N ASP A 3 7.96 -6.63 4.08
CA ASP A 3 7.25 -7.86 3.74
C ASP A 3 6.73 -7.77 2.31
N GLN A 4 6.86 -8.85 1.55
CA GLN A 4 6.23 -8.95 0.23
C GLN A 4 4.91 -9.69 0.40
N VAL A 5 3.81 -9.01 0.06
CA VAL A 5 2.46 -9.54 0.30
C VAL A 5 1.65 -9.47 -0.99
N ARG A 6 1.16 -10.62 -1.46
CA ARG A 6 0.24 -10.65 -2.61
C ARG A 6 -1.14 -10.13 -2.15
N PRO A 7 -1.93 -9.53 -3.04
CA PRO A 7 -3.28 -9.09 -2.68
C PRO A 7 -4.12 -10.19 -2.02
N SER A 8 -4.02 -11.43 -2.50
CA SER A 8 -4.76 -12.55 -1.91
C SER A 8 -4.34 -12.88 -0.47
N SER A 9 -3.17 -12.43 -0.03
CA SER A 9 -2.68 -12.65 1.34
C SER A 9 -2.75 -11.39 2.20
N LEU A 10 -3.25 -10.28 1.66
CA LEU A 10 -3.28 -9.00 2.37
C LEU A 10 -4.15 -9.06 3.63
N ALA A 11 -5.31 -9.72 3.55
CA ALA A 11 -6.20 -9.84 4.70
C ALA A 11 -5.51 -10.54 5.89
N GLN A 12 -4.69 -11.54 5.61
CA GLN A 12 -3.93 -12.24 6.64
C GLN A 12 -2.85 -11.35 7.24
N TRP A 13 -2.14 -10.58 6.40
CA TRP A 13 -1.13 -9.64 6.88
C TRP A 13 -1.76 -8.56 7.76
N ILE A 14 -2.93 -8.04 7.37
CA ILE A 14 -3.71 -7.08 8.16
C ILE A 14 -4.06 -7.69 9.52
N ALA A 15 -4.59 -8.90 9.54
CA ALA A 15 -4.97 -9.58 10.78
C ALA A 15 -3.77 -9.76 11.72
N THR A 16 -2.61 -10.06 11.17
CA THR A 16 -1.37 -10.25 11.94
C THR A 16 -0.84 -8.94 12.52
N THR A 17 -0.96 -7.84 11.78
CA THR A 17 -0.33 -6.57 12.15
C THR A 17 -1.26 -5.60 12.86
N GLN A 18 -2.57 -5.84 12.89
CA GLN A 18 -3.54 -4.89 13.45
C GLN A 18 -3.35 -4.64 14.96
N THR A 19 -2.64 -5.51 15.66
CA THR A 19 -2.31 -5.30 17.08
C THR A 19 -1.34 -4.14 17.28
N HIS A 20 -0.64 -3.71 16.23
CA HIS A 20 0.33 -2.60 16.26
C HIS A 20 -0.30 -1.27 15.85
N GLY A 21 -1.58 -1.25 15.49
CA GLY A 21 -2.30 -0.06 15.08
C GLY A 21 -3.22 -0.37 13.90
N ASN A 22 -4.05 0.62 13.51
CA ASN A 22 -4.95 0.45 12.39
C ASN A 22 -4.14 0.33 11.08
N PRO A 23 -4.25 -0.80 10.36
CA PRO A 23 -3.52 -0.96 9.11
C PRO A 23 -3.99 0.04 8.04
N LEU A 24 -3.03 0.50 7.24
CA LEU A 24 -3.37 1.33 6.10
C LEU A 24 -2.72 0.81 4.83
N VAL A 25 -3.40 1.02 3.71
CA VAL A 25 -2.83 0.81 2.38
C VAL A 25 -2.48 2.19 1.84
N LEU A 26 -1.21 2.38 1.51
CA LEU A 26 -0.70 3.63 0.97
C LEU A 26 -0.57 3.47 -0.55
N ASP A 27 -1.48 4.11 -1.28
CA ASP A 27 -1.44 4.13 -2.74
C ASP A 27 -0.57 5.30 -3.18
N VAL A 28 0.56 4.98 -3.81
CA VAL A 28 1.57 5.98 -4.17
C VAL A 28 1.53 6.37 -5.65
N ARG A 29 0.45 5.98 -6.35
CA ARG A 29 0.27 6.34 -7.77
C ARG A 29 -0.13 7.81 -7.91
N GLU A 30 0.08 8.36 -9.11
CA GLU A 30 -0.34 9.72 -9.42
C GLU A 30 -1.87 9.83 -9.48
N PRO A 31 -2.45 11.02 -9.20
CA PRO A 31 -3.91 11.18 -9.10
C PRO A 31 -4.69 10.73 -10.34
N ALA A 32 -4.11 10.88 -11.53
CA ALA A 32 -4.78 10.44 -12.77
C ALA A 32 -5.02 8.93 -12.76
N LYS A 33 -4.10 8.15 -12.19
CA LYS A 33 -4.23 6.69 -12.10
C LYS A 33 -5.29 6.27 -11.10
N LEU A 34 -5.45 7.04 -10.03
CA LEU A 34 -6.48 6.78 -9.03
C LEU A 34 -7.88 6.89 -9.63
N ARG A 35 -8.06 7.80 -10.58
CA ARG A 35 -9.34 7.95 -11.29
C ARG A 35 -9.60 6.80 -12.26
N THR A 36 -8.54 6.19 -12.80
CA THR A 36 -8.66 5.07 -13.71
C THR A 36 -9.04 3.78 -12.98
N ALA A 37 -8.41 3.53 -11.85
CA ALA A 37 -8.64 2.31 -11.06
C ALA A 37 -8.22 2.57 -9.62
N SER A 38 -9.03 2.12 -8.66
CA SER A 38 -8.72 2.25 -7.23
C SER A 38 -9.24 1.05 -6.47
N VAL A 39 -8.55 0.67 -5.39
CA VAL A 39 -9.02 -0.38 -4.51
C VAL A 39 -10.07 0.16 -3.55
N LYS A 40 -10.94 -0.72 -3.06
CA LYS A 40 -11.95 -0.38 -2.06
C LYS A 40 -11.43 -0.76 -0.69
N PRO A 41 -11.45 0.16 0.29
CA PRO A 41 -10.96 -0.18 1.63
C PRO A 41 -11.88 -1.20 2.33
N GLU A 42 -11.28 -2.32 2.74
CA GLU A 42 -11.96 -3.37 3.49
C GLU A 42 -11.01 -3.87 4.59
N GLY A 43 -11.27 -3.47 5.83
CA GLY A 43 -10.42 -3.83 6.96
C GLY A 43 -9.14 -3.00 7.07
N PHE A 44 -9.00 -1.96 6.25
CA PHE A 44 -7.86 -1.04 6.29
C PHE A 44 -8.30 0.36 5.87
N GLU A 45 -7.51 1.35 6.21
CA GLU A 45 -7.70 2.71 5.72
C GLU A 45 -6.92 2.87 4.42
N LEU A 46 -7.52 3.50 3.41
CA LEU A 46 -6.83 3.82 2.16
C LEU A 46 -6.36 5.26 2.21
N VAL A 47 -5.05 5.45 2.06
CA VAL A 47 -4.43 6.78 2.01
C VAL A 47 -3.71 6.90 0.68
N CYS A 48 -3.97 7.99 -0.05
CA CYS A 48 -3.38 8.22 -1.36
C CYS A 48 -2.42 9.40 -1.28
N ILE A 49 -1.12 9.13 -1.39
CA ILE A 49 -0.06 10.14 -1.42
C ILE A 49 0.86 9.81 -2.59
N PRO A 50 0.88 10.62 -3.65
CA PRO A 50 1.77 10.34 -4.79
C PRO A 50 3.22 10.23 -4.37
N MET A 51 3.95 9.29 -4.96
CA MET A 51 5.36 9.05 -4.67
C MET A 51 6.19 10.34 -4.80
N SER A 52 5.84 11.19 -5.76
CA SER A 52 6.57 12.43 -6.04
C SER A 52 6.55 13.43 -4.88
N VAL A 53 5.54 13.36 -4.00
CA VAL A 53 5.40 14.31 -2.89
C VAL A 53 5.46 13.62 -1.51
N LEU A 54 5.71 12.32 -1.49
CA LEU A 54 5.70 11.57 -0.25
C LEU A 54 6.69 12.10 0.78
N GLY A 55 7.90 12.48 0.35
CA GLY A 55 8.92 12.99 1.26
C GLY A 55 8.46 14.22 2.04
N SER A 56 7.76 15.16 1.37
CA SER A 56 7.26 16.37 2.01
C SER A 56 6.00 16.12 2.85
N ARG A 57 5.33 14.98 2.66
CA ARG A 57 4.09 14.64 3.36
C ARG A 57 4.25 13.48 4.33
N LEU A 58 5.47 13.06 4.59
CA LEU A 58 5.74 11.90 5.46
C LEU A 58 5.17 12.10 6.87
N HIS A 59 5.14 13.32 7.35
CA HIS A 59 4.60 13.67 8.68
C HIS A 59 3.11 13.35 8.83
N GLU A 60 2.38 13.14 7.72
CA GLU A 60 0.96 12.77 7.77
C GLU A 60 0.75 11.30 8.15
N LEU A 61 1.83 10.51 8.14
CA LEU A 61 1.76 9.07 8.44
C LEU A 61 2.33 8.78 9.83
N ASP A 62 1.64 7.91 10.56
CA ASP A 62 2.08 7.45 11.88
C ASP A 62 3.06 6.27 11.70
N ARG A 63 4.30 6.43 12.18
CA ARG A 63 5.35 5.42 12.07
C ARG A 63 5.03 4.13 12.80
N GLY A 64 4.11 4.16 13.76
CA GLY A 64 3.69 2.96 14.49
C GLY A 64 2.64 2.13 13.78
N ARG A 65 1.98 2.68 12.76
CA ARG A 65 0.92 1.97 12.04
C ARG A 65 1.50 1.01 11.01
N PRO A 66 0.88 -0.17 10.82
CA PRO A 66 1.20 -1.03 9.69
C PRO A 66 0.83 -0.35 8.37
N VAL A 67 1.77 -0.35 7.40
CA VAL A 67 1.58 0.28 6.09
C VAL A 67 1.88 -0.72 5.00
N ALA A 68 0.91 -0.96 4.12
CA ALA A 68 1.12 -1.77 2.91
C ALA A 68 1.12 -0.82 1.70
N CYS A 69 2.22 -0.79 0.97
CA CYS A 69 2.41 0.13 -0.15
C CYS A 69 1.89 -0.46 -1.45
N LEU A 70 1.15 0.34 -2.21
CA LEU A 70 0.47 -0.08 -3.44
C LEU A 70 0.86 0.84 -4.59
N CYS A 71 1.22 0.23 -5.74
CA CYS A 71 1.35 0.94 -7.01
C CYS A 71 0.76 0.10 -8.13
N HIS A 72 1.18 0.32 -9.40
CA HIS A 72 0.60 -0.41 -10.53
C HIS A 72 1.02 -1.90 -10.53
N HIS A 73 2.34 -2.17 -10.47
CA HIS A 73 2.88 -3.54 -10.56
C HIS A 73 3.76 -3.93 -9.37
N GLY A 74 4.00 -3.05 -8.40
CA GLY A 74 4.77 -3.37 -7.22
C GLY A 74 6.19 -2.81 -7.17
N GLY A 75 6.69 -2.21 -8.27
CA GLY A 75 8.07 -1.70 -8.32
C GLY A 75 8.26 -0.37 -7.58
N ARG A 76 7.43 0.62 -7.87
CA ARG A 76 7.50 1.94 -7.21
C ARG A 76 7.15 1.82 -5.73
N SER A 77 6.13 1.03 -5.42
CA SER A 77 5.73 0.82 -4.03
C SER A 77 6.81 0.12 -3.22
N MET A 78 7.64 -0.73 -3.85
CA MET A 78 8.79 -1.33 -3.16
C MET A 78 9.82 -0.27 -2.78
N GLN A 79 10.08 0.70 -3.66
CA GLN A 79 10.96 1.82 -3.35
C GLN A 79 10.42 2.64 -2.17
N VAL A 80 9.11 2.92 -2.18
CA VAL A 80 8.46 3.64 -1.09
C VAL A 80 8.54 2.85 0.22
N ALA A 81 8.30 1.54 0.16
CA ALA A 81 8.37 0.69 1.34
C ALA A 81 9.77 0.74 1.98
N ASN A 82 10.82 0.66 1.18
CA ASN A 82 12.20 0.80 1.67
C ASN A 82 12.44 2.17 2.29
N PHE A 83 11.93 3.23 1.66
CA PHE A 83 12.03 4.60 2.18
C PHE A 83 11.38 4.70 3.56
N LEU A 84 10.19 4.13 3.73
CA LEU A 84 9.48 4.15 5.01
C LEU A 84 10.27 3.41 6.11
N VAL A 85 10.84 2.25 5.79
CA VAL A 85 11.66 1.50 6.74
C VAL A 85 12.86 2.35 7.19
N HIS A 86 13.53 3.02 6.26
CA HIS A 86 14.65 3.90 6.59
C HIS A 86 14.24 5.09 7.45
N HIS A 87 12.97 5.46 7.43
CA HIS A 87 12.44 6.57 8.24
C HIS A 87 11.73 6.10 9.51
N GLY A 88 11.99 4.87 9.95
CA GLY A 88 11.56 4.40 11.26
C GLY A 88 10.18 3.75 11.30
N PHE A 89 9.59 3.42 10.15
CA PHE A 89 8.33 2.68 10.12
C PHE A 89 8.61 1.23 10.46
N ALA A 90 7.89 0.69 11.45
CA ALA A 90 8.18 -0.62 12.02
C ALA A 90 7.55 -1.78 11.26
N HIS A 91 6.38 -1.55 10.65
CA HIS A 91 5.60 -2.63 10.02
C HIS A 91 5.23 -2.22 8.60
N VAL A 92 6.05 -2.60 7.63
CA VAL A 92 5.90 -2.16 6.24
C VAL A 92 5.83 -3.37 5.32
N ALA A 93 4.85 -3.37 4.43
CA ALA A 93 4.73 -4.36 3.35
C ALA A 93 4.71 -3.67 2.00
N ASN A 94 5.13 -4.38 0.97
CA ASN A 94 4.89 -4.05 -0.43
C ASN A 94 3.82 -4.99 -0.96
N ILE A 95 2.80 -4.45 -1.61
CA ILE A 95 1.77 -5.27 -2.25
C ILE A 95 2.32 -5.74 -3.58
N ALA A 96 2.81 -6.98 -3.61
CA ALA A 96 3.47 -7.56 -4.76
C ALA A 96 2.48 -7.69 -5.92
N GLY A 97 2.90 -7.25 -7.10
CA GLY A 97 2.04 -7.23 -8.28
C GLY A 97 1.11 -6.03 -8.35
N GLY A 98 1.03 -5.22 -7.28
CA GLY A 98 0.28 -3.96 -7.25
C GLY A 98 -1.20 -4.11 -7.53
N ILE A 99 -1.82 -3.03 -8.03
CA ILE A 99 -3.25 -3.02 -8.33
C ILE A 99 -3.60 -3.95 -9.50
N ASN A 100 -2.63 -4.23 -10.38
CA ASN A 100 -2.83 -5.21 -11.44
C ASN A 100 -3.11 -6.60 -10.87
N ALA A 101 -2.31 -7.06 -9.91
CA ALA A 101 -2.54 -8.32 -9.22
C ALA A 101 -3.78 -8.27 -8.35
N TRP A 102 -4.07 -7.13 -7.73
CA TRP A 102 -5.29 -6.94 -6.95
C TRP A 102 -6.54 -7.20 -7.79
N SER A 103 -6.56 -6.65 -9.00
CA SER A 103 -7.66 -6.88 -9.95
C SER A 103 -7.81 -8.36 -10.27
N GLN A 104 -6.69 -9.06 -10.50
CA GLN A 104 -6.71 -10.49 -10.85
C GLN A 104 -7.10 -11.38 -9.68
N GLU A 105 -6.63 -11.08 -8.47
CA GLU A 105 -6.72 -12.00 -7.33
C GLU A 105 -7.90 -11.71 -6.41
N LEU A 106 -8.32 -10.45 -6.28
CA LEU A 106 -9.34 -10.05 -5.31
C LEU A 106 -10.57 -9.42 -5.93
N ASP A 107 -10.40 -8.46 -6.83
CA ASP A 107 -11.52 -7.66 -7.30
C ASP A 107 -11.45 -7.44 -8.80
N PRO A 108 -12.05 -8.34 -9.59
CA PRO A 108 -12.01 -8.22 -11.06
C PRO A 108 -12.81 -7.03 -11.61
N THR A 109 -13.58 -6.31 -10.78
CA THR A 109 -14.25 -5.09 -11.20
C THR A 109 -13.28 -3.91 -11.32
N ILE A 110 -12.09 -3.99 -10.73
CA ILE A 110 -11.06 -2.97 -10.88
C ILE A 110 -10.45 -3.08 -12.28
N PRO A 111 -10.49 -1.99 -13.08
CA PRO A 111 -9.90 -2.04 -14.43
C PRO A 111 -8.40 -2.31 -14.38
N ARG A 112 -7.94 -3.11 -15.32
CA ARG A 112 -6.50 -3.33 -15.55
C ARG A 112 -6.04 -2.36 -16.63
N TYR A 113 -4.95 -1.65 -16.35
CA TYR A 113 -4.43 -0.64 -17.28
C TYR A 113 -2.94 -0.73 -17.52
#